data_fb01a1f6bbab94036f7453bf979ef4b6
#
_entry.id   fb01a1f6bbab94036f7453bf979ef4b6
#
_cell.length_a   1.000
_cell.length_b   1.000
_cell.length_c   1.000
_cell.angle_alpha   90.00
_cell.angle_beta   90.00
_cell.angle_gamma   90.00
#
_symmetry.space_group_name_H-M   'P 1'
#
loop_
_entity.id
_entity.type
_entity.pdbx_description
1 polymer ?
#
loop_
_entity_poly.entity_id
_entity_poly.type
_entity_poly.pdbx_seq_one_letter_code
_entity_poly.pdbx_strand_id
1 'polypeptide(L)'
;MGGETTAFHGVTALPADATALLDAGGQNDFQLGPGWFRAVAAAALPAGARPLFLLYREAGRALALLPLQRAASGWLAGLTTPYTSSFRPLVAADATEAELRRAGFGFGRHCRAAGTLRLDALDPDWPGLPALLAGLRDAGLVALHFAHFANWHTRLPADWAAYLAERPGELRQTIRRRLAKAARDPAIGFDTIMGGPALAGGIAAYEAVYARSWKQPEPYPRFAAALLDEAALAGALRLGVLRRDGVPIAAQYWVLAGGVATVLKLAHDEAAKAVSPGTVLTALMIRRLIEEGATELDFGRGDDPYKAGWTGRRRMRVGVLLCPLRHPAGLAALARHWLGRMARWG
;
A
#
# COMPACT_ATOMS: atom_id res chain seq x y z
N MET A 1 -21.81 -18.98 -22.00
CA MET A 1 -21.97 -17.50 -22.21
C MET A 1 -20.66 -16.87 -21.78
N GLY A 2 -20.02 -16.06 -22.65
CA GLY A 2 -18.74 -15.43 -22.32
C GLY A 2 -18.93 -14.22 -21.42
N GLY A 3 -17.98 -13.97 -20.49
CA GLY A 3 -18.01 -12.78 -19.66
C GLY A 3 -17.63 -11.52 -20.45
N GLU A 4 -18.01 -10.36 -19.92
CA GLU A 4 -17.77 -9.03 -20.50
C GLU A 4 -16.80 -8.22 -19.65
N THR A 5 -15.90 -7.47 -20.30
CA THR A 5 -15.01 -6.51 -19.65
C THR A 5 -15.38 -5.09 -20.03
N THR A 6 -15.76 -4.28 -19.05
CA THR A 6 -16.13 -2.87 -19.21
C THR A 6 -15.10 -1.96 -18.54
N ALA A 7 -14.77 -0.84 -19.16
CA ALA A 7 -13.81 0.15 -18.67
C ALA A 7 -14.51 1.37 -18.05
N PHE A 8 -13.97 1.84 -16.89
CA PHE A 8 -14.45 3.02 -16.17
C PHE A 8 -13.28 3.96 -15.86
N HIS A 9 -13.50 5.25 -15.86
CA HIS A 9 -12.47 6.28 -15.70
C HIS A 9 -12.58 7.02 -14.37
N GLY A 10 -12.39 6.30 -13.27
CA GLY A 10 -12.45 6.85 -11.90
C GLY A 10 -13.38 6.04 -11.00
N VAL A 11 -13.14 6.15 -9.69
CA VAL A 11 -13.94 5.44 -8.65
C VAL A 11 -15.41 5.86 -8.69
N THR A 12 -15.67 7.15 -8.92
CA THR A 12 -17.03 7.70 -8.95
C THR A 12 -17.87 7.27 -10.16
N ALA A 13 -17.22 6.75 -11.20
CA ALA A 13 -17.90 6.25 -12.39
C ALA A 13 -18.27 4.75 -12.28
N LEU A 14 -17.84 4.09 -11.21
CA LEU A 14 -18.10 2.66 -11.00
C LEU A 14 -19.58 2.41 -10.65
N PRO A 15 -20.20 1.38 -11.22
CA PRO A 15 -21.53 0.94 -10.79
C PRO A 15 -21.48 0.30 -9.39
N ALA A 16 -22.65 0.19 -8.75
CA ALA A 16 -22.78 -0.24 -7.37
C ALA A 16 -22.14 -1.61 -7.07
N ASP A 17 -22.25 -2.58 -8.01
CA ASP A 17 -21.66 -3.92 -7.86
C ASP A 17 -20.12 -3.90 -7.93
N ALA A 18 -19.52 -3.00 -8.72
CA ALA A 18 -18.07 -2.80 -8.74
C ALA A 18 -17.59 -2.04 -7.48
N THR A 19 -18.36 -1.07 -7.02
CA THR A 19 -18.07 -0.36 -5.76
C THR A 19 -18.09 -1.35 -4.58
N ALA A 20 -19.03 -2.29 -4.55
CA ALA A 20 -19.07 -3.34 -3.53
C ALA A 20 -17.79 -4.21 -3.49
N LEU A 21 -17.15 -4.49 -4.64
CA LEU A 21 -15.86 -5.17 -4.66
C LEU A 21 -14.74 -4.31 -4.05
N LEU A 22 -14.75 -2.99 -4.27
CA LEU A 22 -13.80 -2.07 -3.63
C LEU A 22 -14.02 -1.99 -2.13
N ASP A 23 -15.28 -1.90 -1.69
CA ASP A 23 -15.62 -1.80 -0.28
C ASP A 23 -15.19 -3.07 0.47
N ALA A 24 -15.48 -4.24 -0.09
CA ALA A 24 -15.04 -5.53 0.47
C ALA A 24 -13.50 -5.66 0.50
N GLY A 25 -12.81 -5.17 -0.51
CA GLY A 25 -11.34 -5.09 -0.54
C GLY A 25 -10.81 -4.18 0.57
N GLY A 26 -11.41 -3.00 0.72
CA GLY A 26 -11.01 -1.98 1.70
C GLY A 26 -11.24 -2.38 3.16
N GLN A 27 -12.21 -3.24 3.43
CA GLN A 27 -12.44 -3.81 4.76
C GLN A 27 -11.26 -4.68 5.23
N ASN A 28 -10.59 -5.36 4.31
CA ASN A 28 -9.46 -6.23 4.60
C ASN A 28 -8.09 -5.54 4.47
N ASP A 29 -7.98 -4.61 3.52
CA ASP A 29 -6.76 -3.82 3.26
C ASP A 29 -7.18 -2.45 2.73
N PHE A 30 -6.90 -1.41 3.49
CA PHE A 30 -7.25 -0.03 3.10
C PHE A 30 -6.71 0.35 1.71
N GLN A 31 -5.56 -0.20 1.30
CA GLN A 31 -4.96 0.08 -0.02
C GLN A 31 -5.71 -0.58 -1.19
N LEU A 32 -6.67 -1.43 -0.89
CA LEU A 32 -7.59 -2.04 -1.86
C LEU A 32 -8.99 -1.40 -1.84
N GLY A 33 -9.19 -0.40 -0.99
CA GLY A 33 -10.47 0.27 -0.82
C GLY A 33 -10.65 1.53 -1.68
N PRO A 34 -11.87 2.04 -1.78
CA PRO A 34 -12.20 3.20 -2.60
C PRO A 34 -11.46 4.47 -2.15
N GLY A 35 -11.24 4.67 -0.85
CA GLY A 35 -10.52 5.82 -0.30
C GLY A 35 -9.07 5.88 -0.80
N TRP A 36 -8.37 4.75 -0.80
CA TRP A 36 -7.02 4.68 -1.36
C TRP A 36 -6.97 5.11 -2.82
N PHE A 37 -7.83 4.52 -3.66
CA PHE A 37 -7.83 4.82 -5.09
C PHE A 37 -8.28 6.24 -5.40
N ARG A 38 -9.17 6.85 -4.59
CA ARG A 38 -9.52 8.27 -4.71
C ARG A 38 -8.33 9.17 -4.38
N ALA A 39 -7.62 8.91 -3.27
CA ALA A 39 -6.43 9.66 -2.89
C ALA A 39 -5.32 9.55 -3.95
N VAL A 40 -5.07 8.34 -4.47
CA VAL A 40 -4.10 8.12 -5.56
C VAL A 40 -4.50 8.88 -6.81
N ALA A 41 -5.74 8.79 -7.26
CA ALA A 41 -6.22 9.45 -8.46
C ALA A 41 -6.16 10.98 -8.34
N ALA A 42 -6.42 11.53 -7.15
CA ALA A 42 -6.42 12.97 -6.91
C ALA A 42 -5.02 13.58 -6.77
N ALA A 43 -4.05 12.82 -6.21
CA ALA A 43 -2.82 13.45 -5.75
C ALA A 43 -1.52 12.66 -5.99
N ALA A 44 -1.55 11.44 -6.56
CA ALA A 44 -0.35 10.61 -6.70
C ALA A 44 -0.21 9.93 -8.08
N LEU A 45 -0.87 10.47 -9.09
CA LEU A 45 -0.66 10.01 -10.47
C LEU A 45 0.49 10.78 -11.14
N PRO A 46 1.29 10.11 -11.98
CA PRO A 46 2.22 10.80 -12.87
C PRO A 46 1.51 11.81 -13.79
N ALA A 47 2.24 12.84 -14.21
CA ALA A 47 1.68 13.87 -15.10
C ALA A 47 1.04 13.26 -16.36
N GLY A 48 -0.20 13.63 -16.64
CA GLY A 48 -0.98 13.13 -17.78
C GLY A 48 -1.50 11.69 -17.65
N ALA A 49 -1.19 10.99 -16.58
CA ALA A 49 -1.78 9.68 -16.31
C ALA A 49 -3.24 9.83 -15.82
N ARG A 50 -4.06 8.81 -16.14
CA ARG A 50 -5.49 8.78 -15.77
C ARG A 50 -5.84 7.43 -15.15
N PRO A 51 -6.74 7.39 -14.15
CA PRO A 51 -7.23 6.13 -13.60
C PRO A 51 -8.09 5.40 -14.63
N LEU A 52 -7.99 4.07 -14.60
CA LEU A 52 -8.76 3.16 -15.45
C LEU A 52 -9.14 1.95 -14.62
N PHE A 53 -10.40 1.60 -14.53
CA PHE A 53 -10.88 0.42 -13.84
C PHE A 53 -11.50 -0.54 -14.87
N LEU A 54 -11.01 -1.76 -14.93
CA LEU A 54 -11.59 -2.81 -15.77
C LEU A 54 -12.45 -3.71 -14.91
N LEU A 55 -13.74 -3.72 -15.18
CA LEU A 55 -14.71 -4.59 -14.51
C LEU A 55 -15.04 -5.77 -15.40
N TYR A 56 -14.84 -6.98 -14.88
CA TYR A 56 -15.25 -8.21 -15.53
C TYR A 56 -16.55 -8.73 -14.89
N ARG A 57 -17.54 -8.97 -15.74
CA ARG A 57 -18.81 -9.60 -15.37
C ARG A 57 -19.03 -10.91 -16.10
N GLU A 58 -19.69 -11.83 -15.42
CA GLU A 58 -20.17 -13.08 -16.01
C GLU A 58 -21.60 -13.32 -15.53
N ALA A 59 -22.51 -13.64 -16.45
CA ALA A 59 -23.95 -13.77 -16.17
C ALA A 59 -24.55 -12.57 -15.39
N GLY A 60 -24.10 -11.35 -15.72
CA GLY A 60 -24.55 -10.12 -15.07
C GLY A 60 -23.90 -9.82 -13.70
N ARG A 61 -23.14 -10.75 -13.12
CA ARG A 61 -22.48 -10.58 -11.82
C ARG A 61 -21.07 -9.98 -11.96
N ALA A 62 -20.75 -8.97 -11.16
CA ALA A 62 -19.40 -8.47 -11.03
C ALA A 62 -18.49 -9.52 -10.35
N LEU A 63 -17.49 -10.01 -11.06
CA LEU A 63 -16.59 -11.05 -10.58
C LEU A 63 -15.22 -10.50 -10.18
N ALA A 64 -14.69 -9.57 -10.99
CA ALA A 64 -13.37 -9.00 -10.73
C ALA A 64 -13.29 -7.56 -11.22
N LEU A 65 -12.57 -6.73 -10.48
CA LEU A 65 -12.24 -5.35 -10.82
C LEU A 65 -10.73 -5.18 -10.78
N LEU A 66 -10.13 -4.72 -11.88
CA LEU A 66 -8.70 -4.45 -11.99
C LEU A 66 -8.46 -2.94 -12.02
N PRO A 67 -7.98 -2.34 -10.92
CA PRO A 67 -7.61 -0.93 -10.88
C PRO A 67 -6.29 -0.69 -11.63
N LEU A 68 -6.33 0.18 -12.63
CA LEU A 68 -5.20 0.53 -13.49
C LEU A 68 -5.02 2.05 -13.56
N GLN A 69 -3.86 2.45 -14.05
CA GLN A 69 -3.62 3.78 -14.59
C GLN A 69 -3.14 3.65 -16.04
N ARG A 70 -3.60 4.58 -16.87
CA ARG A 70 -3.12 4.75 -18.24
C ARG A 70 -2.18 5.94 -18.28
N ALA A 71 -0.91 5.72 -18.62
CA ALA A 71 0.07 6.78 -18.80
C ALA A 71 -0.27 7.66 -20.01
N ALA A 72 0.28 8.87 -20.07
CA ALA A 72 0.15 9.78 -21.21
C ALA A 72 0.64 9.14 -22.52
N SER A 73 1.67 8.27 -22.46
CA SER A 73 2.18 7.48 -23.58
C SER A 73 1.32 6.28 -23.97
N GLY A 74 0.20 6.02 -23.24
CA GLY A 74 -0.77 4.98 -23.55
C GLY A 74 -0.56 3.63 -22.86
N TRP A 75 0.64 3.32 -22.31
CA TRP A 75 0.88 2.07 -21.59
C TRP A 75 0.09 2.00 -20.27
N LEU A 76 -0.17 0.77 -19.81
CA LEU A 76 -0.96 0.51 -18.61
C LEU A 76 -0.09 0.03 -17.45
N ALA A 77 -0.46 0.46 -16.25
CA ALA A 77 0.07 -0.10 -15.01
C ALA A 77 -1.06 -0.31 -13.98
N GLY A 78 -0.80 -1.14 -12.97
CA GLY A 78 -1.63 -1.16 -11.78
C GLY A 78 -1.77 0.26 -11.22
N LEU A 79 -2.92 0.58 -10.63
CA LEU A 79 -3.14 1.87 -9.98
C LEU A 79 -2.37 1.93 -8.66
N THR A 80 -1.05 1.94 -8.80
CA THR A 80 -0.07 1.89 -7.72
C THR A 80 0.85 3.11 -7.75
N THR A 81 1.44 3.44 -6.62
CA THR A 81 2.35 4.57 -6.42
C THR A 81 3.57 4.10 -5.62
N PRO A 82 4.61 4.93 -5.44
CA PRO A 82 5.71 4.61 -4.53
C PRO A 82 5.28 4.31 -3.09
N TYR A 83 4.06 4.65 -2.69
CA TYR A 83 3.51 4.41 -1.35
C TYR A 83 2.73 3.10 -1.24
N THR A 84 2.39 2.45 -2.35
CA THR A 84 1.63 1.20 -2.38
C THR A 84 2.48 0.05 -1.84
N SER A 85 2.03 -0.63 -0.79
CA SER A 85 2.67 -1.81 -0.21
C SER A 85 1.96 -3.12 -0.56
N SER A 86 0.71 -3.04 -1.03
CA SER A 86 -0.10 -4.18 -1.44
C SER A 86 -0.99 -3.80 -2.62
N PHE A 87 -1.05 -4.66 -3.63
CA PHE A 87 -1.92 -4.50 -4.79
C PHE A 87 -2.38 -5.86 -5.31
N ARG A 88 -3.63 -5.95 -5.68
CA ARG A 88 -4.22 -7.05 -6.43
C ARG A 88 -5.54 -6.61 -7.08
N PRO A 89 -6.09 -7.33 -8.05
CA PRO A 89 -7.48 -7.16 -8.44
C PRO A 89 -8.43 -7.41 -7.27
N LEU A 90 -9.53 -6.68 -7.22
CA LEU A 90 -10.63 -6.94 -6.30
C LEU A 90 -11.49 -8.04 -6.92
N VAL A 91 -11.82 -9.06 -6.15
CA VAL A 91 -12.56 -10.21 -6.65
C VAL A 91 -13.71 -10.56 -5.73
N ALA A 92 -14.79 -11.09 -6.28
CA ALA A 92 -15.89 -11.61 -5.50
C ALA A 92 -15.39 -12.72 -4.55
N ALA A 93 -15.89 -12.77 -3.33
CA ALA A 93 -15.40 -13.67 -2.29
C ALA A 93 -15.54 -15.16 -2.66
N ASP A 94 -16.53 -15.48 -3.47
CA ASP A 94 -16.86 -16.81 -3.97
C ASP A 94 -16.33 -17.08 -5.39
N ALA A 95 -15.49 -16.20 -5.95
CA ALA A 95 -14.93 -16.37 -7.28
C ALA A 95 -14.02 -17.60 -7.34
N THR A 96 -14.30 -18.48 -8.26
CA THR A 96 -13.52 -19.70 -8.52
C THR A 96 -12.26 -19.39 -9.33
N GLU A 97 -11.26 -20.28 -9.29
CA GLU A 97 -10.06 -20.15 -10.13
C GLU A 97 -10.38 -20.08 -11.62
N ALA A 98 -11.37 -20.86 -12.09
CA ALA A 98 -11.82 -20.84 -13.48
C ALA A 98 -12.41 -19.47 -13.87
N GLU A 99 -13.19 -18.85 -13.00
CA GLU A 99 -13.74 -17.51 -13.20
C GLU A 99 -12.63 -16.46 -13.19
N LEU A 100 -11.66 -16.56 -12.28
CA LEU A 100 -10.50 -15.65 -12.24
C LEU A 100 -9.64 -15.76 -13.50
N ARG A 101 -9.46 -16.97 -14.04
CA ARG A 101 -8.77 -17.18 -15.32
C ARG A 101 -9.52 -16.52 -16.47
N ARG A 102 -10.86 -16.65 -16.52
CA ARG A 102 -11.68 -15.97 -17.53
C ARG A 102 -11.64 -14.44 -17.38
N ALA A 103 -11.68 -13.93 -16.15
CA ALA A 103 -11.48 -12.49 -15.87
C ALA A 103 -10.11 -12.02 -16.35
N GLY A 104 -9.04 -12.76 -16.05
CA GLY A 104 -7.70 -12.51 -16.56
C GLY A 104 -7.64 -12.46 -18.08
N PHE A 105 -8.32 -13.38 -18.78
CA PHE A 105 -8.44 -13.36 -20.23
C PHE A 105 -9.15 -12.09 -20.73
N GLY A 106 -10.28 -11.71 -20.11
CA GLY A 106 -11.02 -10.50 -20.44
C GLY A 106 -10.16 -9.22 -20.27
N PHE A 107 -9.45 -9.11 -19.14
CA PHE A 107 -8.51 -8.01 -18.89
C PHE A 107 -7.38 -7.99 -19.93
N GLY A 108 -6.80 -9.14 -20.22
CA GLY A 108 -5.72 -9.28 -21.19
C GLY A 108 -6.16 -8.86 -22.60
N ARG A 109 -7.34 -9.23 -23.03
CA ARG A 109 -7.89 -8.76 -24.31
C ARG A 109 -8.01 -7.24 -24.39
N HIS A 110 -8.43 -6.62 -23.30
CA HIS A 110 -8.52 -5.15 -23.23
C HIS A 110 -7.13 -4.51 -23.23
N CYS A 111 -6.20 -5.04 -22.43
CA CYS A 111 -4.87 -4.43 -22.20
C CYS A 111 -3.92 -4.58 -23.39
N ARG A 112 -4.00 -5.69 -24.17
CA ARG A 112 -3.06 -5.97 -25.27
C ARG A 112 -3.01 -4.90 -26.36
N ALA A 113 -4.11 -4.16 -26.53
CA ALA A 113 -4.17 -3.05 -27.50
C ALA A 113 -3.42 -1.80 -27.03
N ALA A 114 -3.17 -1.67 -25.72
CA ALA A 114 -2.48 -0.52 -25.14
C ALA A 114 -0.95 -0.70 -25.04
N GLY A 115 -0.41 -1.83 -25.50
CA GLY A 115 1.02 -2.11 -25.44
C GLY A 115 1.39 -2.97 -24.24
N THR A 116 2.13 -2.46 -23.26
CA THR A 116 2.50 -3.22 -22.06
C THR A 116 1.57 -2.93 -20.88
N LEU A 117 1.39 -3.95 -20.02
CA LEU A 117 0.75 -3.82 -18.72
C LEU A 117 1.75 -4.19 -17.62
N ARG A 118 2.00 -3.28 -16.69
CA ARG A 118 2.84 -3.55 -15.52
C ARG A 118 2.00 -3.63 -14.26
N LEU A 119 2.11 -4.71 -13.51
CA LEU A 119 1.49 -4.89 -12.20
C LEU A 119 2.57 -4.96 -11.13
N ASP A 120 2.54 -4.04 -10.19
CA ASP A 120 3.52 -3.92 -9.10
C ASP A 120 2.88 -4.27 -7.75
N ALA A 121 3.71 -4.48 -6.72
CA ALA A 121 3.30 -4.72 -5.34
C ALA A 121 2.37 -5.94 -5.14
N LEU A 122 2.45 -6.92 -6.04
CA LEU A 122 1.65 -8.14 -5.95
C LEU A 122 2.14 -9.02 -4.80
N ASP A 123 1.20 -9.67 -4.13
CA ASP A 123 1.49 -10.73 -3.17
C ASP A 123 1.68 -12.05 -3.95
N PRO A 124 2.88 -12.67 -3.93
CA PRO A 124 3.09 -13.93 -4.61
C PRO A 124 2.26 -15.08 -4.00
N ASP A 125 1.86 -14.95 -2.73
CA ASP A 125 1.10 -15.97 -2.00
C ASP A 125 -0.44 -15.75 -2.14
N TRP A 126 -0.88 -14.71 -2.86
CA TRP A 126 -2.31 -14.56 -3.13
C TRP A 126 -2.84 -15.71 -4.01
N PRO A 127 -3.79 -16.54 -3.54
CA PRO A 127 -4.23 -17.76 -4.25
C PRO A 127 -4.78 -17.50 -5.66
N GLY A 128 -5.37 -16.33 -5.90
CA GLY A 128 -5.92 -15.96 -7.21
C GLY A 128 -4.87 -15.54 -8.25
N LEU A 129 -3.61 -15.30 -7.86
CA LEU A 129 -2.59 -14.79 -8.77
C LEU A 129 -2.26 -15.77 -9.93
N PRO A 130 -2.07 -17.08 -9.70
CA PRO A 130 -1.80 -18.02 -10.78
C PRO A 130 -2.91 -18.09 -11.84
N ALA A 131 -4.17 -18.13 -11.42
CA ALA A 131 -5.33 -18.18 -12.31
C ALA A 131 -5.47 -16.89 -13.13
N LEU A 132 -5.32 -15.72 -12.48
CA LEU A 132 -5.33 -14.43 -13.16
C LEU A 132 -4.24 -14.35 -14.24
N LEU A 133 -3.00 -14.72 -13.89
CA LEU A 133 -1.87 -14.69 -14.83
C LEU A 133 -2.02 -15.69 -15.97
N ALA A 134 -2.63 -16.86 -15.71
CA ALA A 134 -2.97 -17.84 -16.75
C ALA A 134 -3.93 -17.21 -17.77
N GLY A 135 -5.00 -16.55 -17.31
CA GLY A 135 -5.94 -15.87 -18.19
C GLY A 135 -5.31 -14.74 -19.00
N LEU A 136 -4.44 -13.94 -18.40
CA LEU A 136 -3.69 -12.90 -19.12
C LEU A 136 -2.79 -13.51 -20.21
N ARG A 137 -2.15 -14.66 -19.96
CA ARG A 137 -1.35 -15.38 -20.98
C ARG A 137 -2.23 -15.96 -22.09
N ASP A 138 -3.39 -16.51 -21.76
CA ASP A 138 -4.37 -17.01 -22.75
C ASP A 138 -4.83 -15.90 -23.70
N ALA A 139 -4.83 -14.65 -23.25
CA ALA A 139 -5.10 -13.46 -24.07
C ALA A 139 -3.92 -13.03 -24.96
N GLY A 140 -2.79 -13.75 -24.93
CA GLY A 140 -1.61 -13.49 -25.76
C GLY A 140 -0.58 -12.53 -25.13
N LEU A 141 -0.55 -12.42 -23.79
CA LEU A 141 0.44 -11.63 -23.06
C LEU A 141 1.53 -12.55 -22.49
N VAL A 142 2.78 -12.22 -22.73
CA VAL A 142 3.93 -12.87 -22.05
C VAL A 142 4.19 -12.20 -20.72
N ALA A 143 4.24 -12.98 -19.65
CA ALA A 143 4.47 -12.49 -18.30
C ALA A 143 5.96 -12.59 -17.92
N LEU A 144 6.58 -11.47 -17.59
CA LEU A 144 7.93 -11.36 -17.07
C LEU A 144 7.86 -11.00 -15.58
N HIS A 145 8.29 -11.91 -14.73
CA HIS A 145 8.26 -11.72 -13.28
C HIS A 145 9.56 -11.07 -12.78
N PHE A 146 9.45 -10.23 -11.77
CA PHE A 146 10.60 -9.63 -11.09
C PHE A 146 10.31 -9.42 -9.59
N ALA A 147 11.37 -9.48 -8.77
CA ALA A 147 11.30 -9.06 -7.39
C ALA A 147 11.08 -7.55 -7.35
N HIS A 148 10.09 -7.07 -6.57
CA HIS A 148 9.78 -5.64 -6.56
C HIS A 148 10.38 -4.95 -5.33
N PHE A 149 9.94 -5.31 -4.13
CA PHE A 149 10.49 -4.78 -2.88
C PHE A 149 10.25 -5.72 -1.71
N ALA A 150 11.09 -5.57 -0.67
CA ALA A 150 10.89 -6.22 0.61
C ALA A 150 9.85 -5.49 1.46
N ASN A 151 9.11 -6.26 2.23
CA ASN A 151 8.12 -5.79 3.19
C ASN A 151 8.33 -6.52 4.53
N TRP A 152 8.45 -5.75 5.61
CA TRP A 152 8.61 -6.25 6.96
C TRP A 152 7.28 -6.27 7.69
N HIS A 153 6.94 -7.40 8.32
CA HIS A 153 5.69 -7.58 9.03
C HIS A 153 5.83 -8.54 10.22
N THR A 154 4.83 -8.56 11.11
CA THR A 154 4.74 -9.54 12.19
C THR A 154 3.31 -9.67 12.67
N ARG A 155 2.94 -10.84 13.19
CA ARG A 155 1.71 -10.96 13.98
C ARG A 155 1.86 -10.20 15.28
N LEU A 156 0.79 -9.54 15.70
CA LEU A 156 0.73 -8.88 16.99
C LEU A 156 0.14 -9.87 18.03
N PRO A 157 0.80 -10.06 19.18
CA PRO A 157 0.20 -10.79 20.30
C PRO A 157 -0.90 -9.97 20.99
N ALA A 158 -1.62 -10.60 21.92
CA ALA A 158 -2.74 -9.98 22.59
C ALA A 158 -2.36 -8.80 23.52
N ASP A 159 -1.12 -8.70 23.93
CA ASP A 159 -0.65 -7.66 24.84
C ASP A 159 0.73 -7.10 24.48
N TRP A 160 0.98 -5.89 24.96
CA TRP A 160 2.23 -5.17 24.74
C TRP A 160 3.46 -5.86 25.35
N ALA A 161 3.33 -6.54 26.51
CA ALA A 161 4.45 -7.18 27.18
C ALA A 161 4.94 -8.38 26.36
N ALA A 162 4.02 -9.18 25.84
CA ALA A 162 4.31 -10.29 24.94
C ALA A 162 4.97 -9.79 23.63
N TYR A 163 4.42 -8.73 23.02
CA TYR A 163 5.05 -8.11 21.83
C TYR A 163 6.50 -7.71 22.12
N LEU A 164 6.73 -7.04 23.25
CA LEU A 164 8.04 -6.54 23.61
C LEU A 164 9.04 -7.68 23.93
N ALA A 165 8.56 -8.79 24.47
CA ALA A 165 9.38 -9.96 24.80
C ALA A 165 10.00 -10.60 23.54
N GLU A 166 9.31 -10.56 22.41
CA GLU A 166 9.78 -11.07 21.12
C GLU A 166 10.82 -10.17 20.42
N ARG A 167 11.02 -8.94 20.88
CA ARG A 167 11.95 -7.99 20.23
C ARG A 167 13.40 -8.27 20.64
N PRO A 168 14.38 -7.93 19.76
CA PRO A 168 15.80 -8.02 20.10
C PRO A 168 16.12 -7.32 21.42
N GLY A 169 17.02 -7.91 22.24
CA GLY A 169 17.29 -7.43 23.59
C GLY A 169 17.67 -5.95 23.67
N GLU A 170 18.53 -5.49 22.77
CA GLU A 170 18.94 -4.08 22.70
C GLU A 170 17.78 -3.14 22.40
N LEU A 171 16.92 -3.50 21.41
CA LEU A 171 15.75 -2.69 21.07
C LEU A 171 14.76 -2.67 22.24
N ARG A 172 14.50 -3.84 22.86
CA ARG A 172 13.61 -3.97 24.02
C ARG A 172 14.05 -3.08 25.19
N GLN A 173 15.35 -3.08 25.52
CA GLN A 173 15.90 -2.21 26.57
C GLN A 173 15.80 -0.74 26.19
N THR A 174 16.09 -0.41 24.94
CA THR A 174 15.98 0.96 24.43
C THR A 174 14.54 1.47 24.51
N ILE A 175 13.56 0.66 24.06
CA ILE A 175 12.13 1.01 24.15
C ILE A 175 11.74 1.27 25.61
N ARG A 176 12.03 0.33 26.52
CA ARG A 176 11.70 0.47 27.96
C ARG A 176 12.26 1.74 28.56
N ARG A 177 13.55 2.00 28.33
CA ARG A 177 14.24 3.18 28.85
C ARG A 177 13.65 4.48 28.28
N ARG A 178 13.37 4.52 26.95
CA ARG A 178 12.87 5.73 26.30
C ARG A 178 11.42 6.02 26.66
N LEU A 179 10.57 4.99 26.75
CA LEU A 179 9.19 5.16 27.22
C LEU A 179 9.15 5.62 28.68
N ALA A 180 9.98 5.02 29.58
CA ALA A 180 10.04 5.43 30.96
C ALA A 180 10.53 6.88 31.12
N LYS A 181 11.48 7.34 30.29
CA LYS A 181 11.94 8.73 30.28
C LYS A 181 10.83 9.66 29.76
N ALA A 182 10.18 9.32 28.66
CA ALA A 182 9.09 10.12 28.10
C ALA A 182 7.91 10.25 29.09
N ALA A 183 7.54 9.17 29.78
CA ALA A 183 6.45 9.19 30.75
C ALA A 183 6.73 10.05 32.00
N ARG A 184 8.01 10.36 32.31
CA ARG A 184 8.40 11.21 33.42
C ARG A 184 8.61 12.66 33.02
N ASP A 185 8.68 12.96 31.74
CA ASP A 185 8.88 14.30 31.21
C ASP A 185 7.53 14.95 30.94
N PRO A 186 7.07 15.91 31.77
CA PRO A 186 5.76 16.55 31.58
C PRO A 186 5.68 17.37 30.30
N ALA A 187 6.82 17.68 29.68
CA ALA A 187 6.86 18.34 28.38
C ALA A 187 6.45 17.44 27.22
N ILE A 188 6.47 16.10 27.41
CA ILE A 188 6.15 15.14 26.36
C ILE A 188 4.66 14.79 26.38
N GLY A 189 3.98 15.05 25.26
CA GLY A 189 2.61 14.65 25.00
C GLY A 189 2.50 13.75 23.77
N PHE A 190 1.53 12.84 23.77
CA PHE A 190 1.23 11.95 22.67
C PHE A 190 -0.25 11.95 22.34
N ASP A 191 -0.58 12.18 21.08
CA ASP A 191 -1.95 12.15 20.56
C ASP A 191 -2.06 11.11 19.44
N THR A 192 -3.22 10.42 19.38
CA THR A 192 -3.63 9.63 18.22
C THR A 192 -4.88 10.26 17.62
N ILE A 193 -4.78 10.73 16.38
CA ILE A 193 -5.84 11.40 15.64
C ILE A 193 -6.41 10.41 14.63
N MET A 194 -7.72 10.20 14.67
CA MET A 194 -8.43 9.27 13.80
C MET A 194 -9.35 9.99 12.80
N GLY A 195 -9.57 11.29 13.00
CA GLY A 195 -10.44 12.14 12.19
C GLY A 195 -11.03 13.29 13.00
N GLY A 196 -12.12 13.87 12.49
CA GLY A 196 -12.84 14.95 13.15
C GLY A 196 -12.09 16.29 13.17
N PRO A 197 -12.44 17.23 14.09
CA PRO A 197 -11.87 18.59 14.12
C PRO A 197 -10.35 18.62 14.32
N ALA A 198 -9.77 17.58 14.93
CA ALA A 198 -8.33 17.51 15.17
C ALA A 198 -7.51 17.16 13.92
N LEU A 199 -8.16 16.66 12.84
CA LEU A 199 -7.46 16.14 11.66
C LEU A 199 -6.60 17.19 10.97
N ALA A 200 -7.13 18.37 10.72
CA ALA A 200 -6.39 19.46 10.06
C ALA A 200 -5.13 19.85 10.84
N GLY A 201 -5.22 19.96 12.17
CA GLY A 201 -4.07 20.21 13.04
C GLY A 201 -3.07 19.06 13.06
N GLY A 202 -3.54 17.82 12.95
CA GLY A 202 -2.70 16.63 12.83
C GLY A 202 -1.93 16.58 11.51
N ILE A 203 -2.57 16.89 10.40
CA ILE A 203 -1.93 16.99 9.07
C ILE A 203 -0.85 18.05 9.09
N ALA A 204 -1.15 19.26 9.59
CA ALA A 204 -0.18 20.34 9.71
C ALA A 204 1.02 19.95 10.61
N ALA A 205 0.76 19.24 11.72
CA ALA A 205 1.82 18.74 12.59
C ALA A 205 2.72 17.70 11.86
N TYR A 206 2.14 16.78 11.07
CA TYR A 206 2.91 15.84 10.27
C TYR A 206 3.78 16.55 9.23
N GLU A 207 3.22 17.51 8.49
CA GLU A 207 3.95 18.27 7.45
C GLU A 207 5.11 19.06 8.07
N ALA A 208 4.87 19.73 9.21
CA ALA A 208 5.88 20.46 9.94
C ALA A 208 7.04 19.59 10.43
N VAL A 209 6.75 18.38 10.95
CA VAL A 209 7.77 17.40 11.35
C VAL A 209 8.50 16.85 10.13
N TYR A 210 7.77 16.56 9.06
CA TYR A 210 8.36 16.03 7.81
C TYR A 210 9.38 17.01 7.23
N ALA A 211 9.05 18.30 7.19
CA ALA A 211 9.94 19.35 6.70
C ALA A 211 11.25 19.51 7.52
N ARG A 212 11.25 19.12 8.81
CA ARG A 212 12.42 19.14 9.69
C ARG A 212 13.12 17.80 9.83
N SER A 213 12.66 16.77 9.08
CA SER A 213 13.23 15.42 9.10
C SER A 213 14.38 15.28 8.08
N TRP A 214 15.09 14.16 8.16
CA TRP A 214 16.15 13.78 7.19
C TRP A 214 15.62 13.37 5.82
N LYS A 215 14.32 13.31 5.64
CA LYS A 215 13.70 12.76 4.43
C LYS A 215 13.77 13.74 3.26
N GLN A 216 13.90 13.16 2.06
CA GLN A 216 13.78 13.92 0.83
C GLN A 216 12.34 14.43 0.64
N PRO A 217 12.15 15.55 -0.09
CA PRO A 217 10.81 16.02 -0.43
C PRO A 217 9.97 14.91 -1.08
N GLU A 218 8.68 14.89 -0.76
CA GLU A 218 7.75 13.92 -1.32
C GLU A 218 7.56 14.15 -2.84
N PRO A 219 7.60 13.07 -3.65
CA PRO A 219 7.33 13.19 -5.09
C PRO A 219 5.90 13.64 -5.38
N TYR A 220 4.98 13.42 -4.43
CA TYR A 220 3.58 13.82 -4.49
C TYR A 220 3.19 14.57 -3.21
N PRO A 221 3.51 15.88 -3.09
CA PRO A 221 3.36 16.61 -1.82
C PRO A 221 1.93 16.65 -1.27
N ARG A 222 0.91 16.65 -2.14
CA ARG A 222 -0.50 16.68 -1.74
C ARG A 222 -1.06 15.31 -1.36
N PHE A 223 -0.32 14.23 -1.61
CA PHE A 223 -0.83 12.88 -1.39
C PHE A 223 -1.08 12.57 0.08
N ALA A 224 -0.19 13.01 0.98
CA ALA A 224 -0.35 12.76 2.41
C ALA A 224 -1.68 13.32 2.94
N ALA A 225 -1.99 14.59 2.66
CA ALA A 225 -3.24 15.22 3.10
C ALA A 225 -4.47 14.50 2.52
N ALA A 226 -4.50 14.27 1.19
CA ALA A 226 -5.60 13.57 0.54
C ALA A 226 -5.81 12.16 1.09
N LEU A 227 -4.74 11.44 1.40
CA LEU A 227 -4.80 10.10 1.98
C LEU A 227 -5.32 10.10 3.40
N LEU A 228 -4.88 11.05 4.23
CA LEU A 228 -5.31 11.17 5.62
C LEU A 228 -6.80 11.51 5.73
N ASP A 229 -7.31 12.38 4.85
CA ASP A 229 -8.74 12.68 4.76
C ASP A 229 -9.56 11.42 4.40
N GLU A 230 -9.16 10.67 3.38
CA GLU A 230 -9.84 9.44 2.96
C GLU A 230 -9.74 8.32 3.99
N ALA A 231 -8.59 8.19 4.66
CA ALA A 231 -8.41 7.21 5.72
C ALA A 231 -9.24 7.55 6.98
N ALA A 232 -9.40 8.83 7.29
CA ALA A 232 -10.26 9.31 8.37
C ALA A 232 -11.74 9.03 8.05
N LEU A 233 -12.19 9.33 6.83
CA LEU A 233 -13.55 9.03 6.37
C LEU A 233 -13.87 7.53 6.43
N ALA A 234 -12.89 6.68 6.15
CA ALA A 234 -13.02 5.23 6.24
C ALA A 234 -12.88 4.67 7.67
N GLY A 235 -12.62 5.51 8.70
CA GLY A 235 -12.33 5.07 10.06
C GLY A 235 -11.01 4.31 10.24
N ALA A 236 -10.19 4.25 9.19
CA ALA A 236 -8.95 3.49 9.15
C ALA A 236 -7.74 4.28 9.68
N LEU A 237 -7.81 5.60 9.75
CA LEU A 237 -6.68 6.45 10.11
C LEU A 237 -6.21 6.24 11.57
N ARG A 238 -4.89 6.15 11.75
CA ARG A 238 -4.18 6.28 13.03
C ARG A 238 -2.99 7.22 12.82
N LEU A 239 -3.19 8.53 13.03
CA LEU A 239 -2.14 9.54 12.95
C LEU A 239 -1.62 9.82 14.36
N GLY A 240 -0.42 9.32 14.67
CA GLY A 240 0.28 9.58 15.92
C GLY A 240 1.13 10.84 15.85
N VAL A 241 1.02 11.71 16.84
CA VAL A 241 1.85 12.91 16.98
C VAL A 241 2.47 12.95 18.37
N LEU A 242 3.80 12.99 18.44
CA LEU A 242 4.55 13.21 19.66
C LEU A 242 4.97 14.69 19.73
N ARG A 243 4.68 15.33 20.85
CA ARG A 243 5.00 16.74 21.09
C ARG A 243 5.95 16.89 22.27
N ARG A 244 6.74 17.95 22.24
CA ARG A 244 7.48 18.43 23.40
C ARG A 244 7.18 19.92 23.57
N ASP A 245 6.74 20.33 24.77
CA ASP A 245 6.29 21.71 25.06
C ASP A 245 5.26 22.21 24.02
N GLY A 246 4.33 21.35 23.61
CA GLY A 246 3.32 21.62 22.58
C GLY A 246 3.83 21.55 21.13
N VAL A 247 5.16 21.54 20.90
CA VAL A 247 5.74 21.50 19.55
C VAL A 247 5.83 20.06 19.04
N PRO A 248 5.31 19.74 17.83
CA PRO A 248 5.44 18.40 17.23
C PRO A 248 6.91 18.05 16.94
N ILE A 249 7.40 16.92 17.46
CA ILE A 249 8.76 16.40 17.28
C ILE A 249 8.85 15.06 16.57
N ALA A 250 7.74 14.32 16.50
CA ALA A 250 7.60 13.16 15.62
C ALA A 250 6.13 13.02 15.19
N ALA A 251 5.93 12.52 13.99
CA ALA A 251 4.61 12.19 13.49
C ALA A 251 4.67 10.93 12.59
N GLN A 252 3.63 10.10 12.70
CA GLN A 252 3.51 8.87 11.93
C GLN A 252 2.04 8.67 11.56
N TYR A 253 1.75 8.30 10.32
CA TYR A 253 0.41 7.89 9.98
C TYR A 253 0.36 6.44 9.48
N TRP A 254 -0.61 5.74 10.01
CA TRP A 254 -0.87 4.34 9.82
C TRP A 254 -2.33 4.14 9.45
N VAL A 255 -2.64 3.05 8.80
CA VAL A 255 -4.02 2.64 8.52
C VAL A 255 -4.28 1.29 9.15
N LEU A 256 -5.47 1.12 9.73
CA LEU A 256 -5.94 -0.14 10.31
C LEU A 256 -7.15 -0.62 9.52
N ALA A 257 -7.03 -1.77 8.89
CA ALA A 257 -8.11 -2.44 8.18
C ALA A 257 -7.94 -3.96 8.27
N GLY A 258 -9.03 -4.71 8.44
CA GLY A 258 -9.01 -6.18 8.55
C GLY A 258 -8.09 -6.72 9.67
N GLY A 259 -7.88 -5.94 10.73
CA GLY A 259 -6.95 -6.28 11.80
C GLY A 259 -5.47 -6.03 11.47
N VAL A 260 -5.15 -5.56 10.28
CA VAL A 260 -3.77 -5.24 9.86
C VAL A 260 -3.50 -3.75 10.03
N ALA A 261 -2.51 -3.42 10.83
CA ALA A 261 -1.99 -2.06 11.00
C ALA A 261 -0.81 -1.82 10.06
N THR A 262 -1.01 -1.01 9.01
CA THR A 262 0.03 -0.71 8.03
C THR A 262 0.65 0.66 8.28
N VAL A 263 1.97 0.68 8.50
CA VAL A 263 2.76 1.91 8.63
C VAL A 263 2.97 2.50 7.24
N LEU A 264 2.36 3.64 6.96
CA LEU A 264 2.53 4.30 5.66
C LEU A 264 3.69 5.29 5.67
N LYS A 265 3.78 6.11 6.72
CA LYS A 265 4.87 7.09 6.85
C LYS A 265 5.23 7.34 8.31
N LEU A 266 6.51 7.61 8.52
CA LEU A 266 7.05 8.07 9.79
C LEU A 266 8.07 9.17 9.54
N ALA A 267 8.11 10.17 10.43
CA ALA A 267 9.09 11.25 10.44
C ALA A 267 9.37 11.69 11.87
N HIS A 268 10.56 12.23 12.12
CA HIS A 268 10.86 12.94 13.35
C HIS A 268 11.81 14.12 13.07
N ASP A 269 11.75 15.09 13.93
CA ASP A 269 12.61 16.27 13.90
C ASP A 269 14.05 15.86 14.25
N GLU A 270 15.00 16.21 13.39
CA GLU A 270 16.41 15.92 13.58
C GLU A 270 16.99 16.59 14.85
N ALA A 271 16.51 17.79 15.19
CA ALA A 271 16.93 18.48 16.40
C ALA A 271 16.50 17.78 17.70
N ALA A 272 15.46 16.93 17.64
CA ALA A 272 14.93 16.20 18.78
C ALA A 272 15.55 14.80 19.00
N LYS A 273 16.60 14.41 18.27
CA LYS A 273 17.22 13.06 18.33
C LYS A 273 17.59 12.60 19.75
N ALA A 274 17.96 13.52 20.65
CA ALA A 274 18.36 13.21 22.03
C ALA A 274 17.26 12.46 22.83
N VAL A 275 15.99 12.70 22.50
CA VAL A 275 14.83 12.01 23.14
C VAL A 275 14.36 10.80 22.36
N SER A 276 14.97 10.47 21.21
CA SER A 276 14.61 9.34 20.33
C SER A 276 13.13 9.33 19.95
N PRO A 277 12.59 10.44 19.39
CA PRO A 277 11.15 10.64 19.25
C PRO A 277 10.51 9.63 18.31
N GLY A 278 11.22 9.16 17.26
CA GLY A 278 10.73 8.11 16.37
C GLY A 278 10.53 6.78 17.09
N THR A 279 11.47 6.36 17.96
CA THR A 279 11.34 5.12 18.75
C THR A 279 10.20 5.21 19.75
N VAL A 280 10.09 6.35 20.46
CA VAL A 280 9.01 6.59 21.43
C VAL A 280 7.66 6.50 20.73
N LEU A 281 7.49 7.24 19.65
CA LEU A 281 6.21 7.30 18.92
C LEU A 281 5.84 5.94 18.32
N THR A 282 6.78 5.22 17.69
CA THR A 282 6.50 3.87 17.15
C THR A 282 6.06 2.91 18.25
N ALA A 283 6.72 2.94 19.42
CA ALA A 283 6.33 2.08 20.55
C ALA A 283 4.92 2.40 21.08
N LEU A 284 4.59 3.69 21.21
CA LEU A 284 3.26 4.14 21.65
C LEU A 284 2.17 3.75 20.65
N MET A 285 2.44 3.92 19.35
CA MET A 285 1.52 3.54 18.28
C MET A 285 1.26 2.03 18.26
N ILE A 286 2.30 1.19 18.35
CA ILE A 286 2.13 -0.27 18.38
C ILE A 286 1.33 -0.69 19.61
N ARG A 287 1.67 -0.14 20.79
CA ARG A 287 0.91 -0.42 22.02
C ARG A 287 -0.56 -0.08 21.86
N ARG A 288 -0.86 1.10 21.35
CA ARG A 288 -2.24 1.56 21.10
C ARG A 288 -2.99 0.62 20.14
N LEU A 289 -2.35 0.17 19.06
CA LEU A 289 -2.96 -0.73 18.08
C LEU A 289 -3.22 -2.13 18.64
N ILE A 290 -2.34 -2.64 19.50
CA ILE A 290 -2.59 -3.89 20.24
C ILE A 290 -3.82 -3.73 21.15
N GLU A 291 -3.93 -2.61 21.87
CA GLU A 291 -5.10 -2.27 22.71
C GLU A 291 -6.41 -2.14 21.88
N GLU A 292 -6.30 -1.75 20.61
CA GLU A 292 -7.41 -1.70 19.64
C GLU A 292 -7.73 -3.06 18.99
N GLY A 293 -6.97 -4.13 19.30
CA GLY A 293 -7.19 -5.47 18.77
C GLY A 293 -6.59 -5.73 17.39
N ALA A 294 -5.60 -4.92 16.95
CA ALA A 294 -4.86 -5.23 15.73
C ALA A 294 -4.11 -6.56 15.87
N THR A 295 -4.14 -7.39 14.82
CA THR A 295 -3.59 -8.75 14.81
C THR A 295 -2.30 -8.87 13.99
N GLU A 296 -2.04 -7.93 13.09
CA GLU A 296 -0.82 -7.87 12.29
C GLU A 296 -0.29 -6.43 12.23
N LEU A 297 1.03 -6.30 12.24
CA LEU A 297 1.76 -5.06 11.98
C LEU A 297 2.53 -5.21 10.68
N ASP A 298 2.31 -4.29 9.74
CA ASP A 298 2.98 -4.20 8.47
C ASP A 298 3.73 -2.87 8.35
N PHE A 299 5.06 -2.91 8.20
CA PHE A 299 5.90 -1.72 8.07
C PHE A 299 5.98 -1.17 6.63
N GLY A 300 5.09 -1.62 5.77
CA GLY A 300 5.00 -1.14 4.40
C GLY A 300 6.25 -1.45 3.57
N ARG A 301 6.43 -0.69 2.52
CA ARG A 301 7.49 -0.88 1.51
C ARG A 301 8.87 -0.51 2.05
N GLY A 302 9.88 -1.33 1.72
CA GLY A 302 11.30 -1.07 1.97
C GLY A 302 11.98 -2.10 2.87
N ASP A 303 13.30 -2.19 2.77
CA ASP A 303 14.14 -3.17 3.45
C ASP A 303 15.06 -2.52 4.51
N ASP A 304 14.56 -1.51 5.20
CA ASP A 304 15.34 -0.81 6.22
C ASP A 304 15.62 -1.69 7.44
N PRO A 305 16.87 -1.76 7.95
CA PRO A 305 17.23 -2.48 9.17
C PRO A 305 16.41 -2.05 10.40
N TYR A 306 15.99 -0.80 10.46
CA TYR A 306 15.08 -0.30 11.50
C TYR A 306 13.81 -1.15 11.62
N LYS A 307 13.19 -1.51 10.48
CA LYS A 307 11.95 -2.29 10.43
C LYS A 307 12.13 -3.71 10.95
N ALA A 308 13.28 -4.32 10.65
CA ALA A 308 13.62 -5.68 11.10
C ALA A 308 13.58 -5.82 12.63
N GLY A 309 14.02 -4.79 13.36
CA GLY A 309 13.98 -4.78 14.82
C GLY A 309 12.56 -4.81 15.40
N TRP A 310 11.61 -4.19 14.70
CA TRP A 310 10.21 -4.09 15.15
C TRP A 310 9.35 -5.28 14.74
N THR A 311 9.70 -6.02 13.70
CA THR A 311 8.82 -7.05 13.11
C THR A 311 9.40 -8.46 13.13
N GLY A 312 10.59 -8.68 12.61
CA GLY A 312 11.23 -10.01 12.60
C GLY A 312 10.82 -10.94 11.44
N ARG A 313 9.81 -10.63 10.64
CA ARG A 313 9.41 -11.38 9.43
C ARG A 313 9.52 -10.51 8.20
N ARG A 314 10.07 -11.10 7.13
CA ARG A 314 10.29 -10.42 5.85
C ARG A 314 9.64 -11.21 4.73
N ARG A 315 8.85 -10.53 3.89
CA ARG A 315 8.29 -11.08 2.66
C ARG A 315 8.70 -10.24 1.46
N MET A 316 8.68 -10.84 0.27
CA MET A 316 8.95 -10.13 -0.99
C MET A 316 7.64 -9.88 -1.73
N ARG A 317 7.42 -8.64 -2.12
CA ARG A 317 6.41 -8.32 -3.13
C ARG A 317 7.02 -8.50 -4.52
N VAL A 318 6.21 -8.94 -5.45
CA VAL A 318 6.63 -9.17 -6.83
C VAL A 318 5.95 -8.19 -7.78
N GLY A 319 6.56 -8.02 -8.95
CA GLY A 319 5.94 -7.34 -10.06
C GLY A 319 5.90 -8.25 -11.28
N VAL A 320 4.96 -7.96 -12.18
CA VAL A 320 4.81 -8.66 -13.45
C VAL A 320 4.68 -7.64 -14.57
N LEU A 321 5.57 -7.73 -15.56
CA LEU A 321 5.44 -6.99 -16.81
C LEU A 321 4.83 -7.93 -17.86
N LEU A 322 3.69 -7.54 -18.38
CA LEU A 322 2.90 -8.27 -19.36
C LEU A 322 3.06 -7.63 -20.73
N CYS A 323 3.62 -8.38 -21.67
CA CYS A 323 4.03 -7.91 -22.99
C CYS A 323 3.21 -8.62 -24.07
N PRO A 324 2.42 -7.90 -24.88
CA PRO A 324 1.72 -8.48 -26.02
C PRO A 324 2.70 -8.79 -27.17
N LEU A 325 2.69 -10.03 -27.66
CA LEU A 325 3.60 -10.46 -28.73
C LEU A 325 3.32 -9.82 -30.10
N ARG A 326 2.13 -9.27 -30.29
CA ARG A 326 1.69 -8.63 -31.55
C ARG A 326 1.73 -7.11 -31.51
N HIS A 327 2.38 -6.53 -30.49
CA HIS A 327 2.48 -5.07 -30.35
C HIS A 327 3.96 -4.66 -30.28
N PRO A 328 4.39 -3.63 -31.05
CA PRO A 328 5.82 -3.22 -31.10
C PRO A 328 6.41 -2.90 -29.73
N ALA A 329 5.68 -2.21 -28.87
CA ALA A 329 6.14 -1.92 -27.50
C ALA A 329 6.34 -3.18 -26.66
N GLY A 330 5.50 -4.21 -26.85
CA GLY A 330 5.65 -5.50 -26.17
C GLY A 330 6.94 -6.23 -26.62
N LEU A 331 7.18 -6.27 -27.91
CA LEU A 331 8.42 -6.85 -28.47
C LEU A 331 9.66 -6.13 -28.00
N ALA A 332 9.64 -4.78 -28.00
CA ALA A 332 10.76 -3.96 -27.50
C ALA A 332 11.01 -4.17 -26.00
N ALA A 333 9.96 -4.36 -25.18
CA ALA A 333 10.10 -4.66 -23.77
C ALA A 333 10.71 -6.05 -23.53
N LEU A 334 10.27 -7.06 -24.28
CA LEU A 334 10.86 -8.40 -24.26
C LEU A 334 12.33 -8.38 -24.65
N ALA A 335 12.68 -7.73 -25.75
CA ALA A 335 14.08 -7.60 -26.20
C ALA A 335 14.98 -6.95 -25.12
N ARG A 336 14.53 -5.84 -24.52
CA ARG A 336 15.26 -5.19 -23.41
C ARG A 336 15.44 -6.11 -22.21
N HIS A 337 14.42 -6.89 -21.86
CA HIS A 337 14.50 -7.84 -20.75
C HIS A 337 15.58 -8.92 -21.02
N TRP A 338 15.59 -9.49 -22.21
CA TRP A 338 16.58 -10.50 -22.59
C TRP A 338 18.01 -9.95 -22.64
N LEU A 339 18.22 -8.76 -23.23
CA LEU A 339 19.51 -8.09 -23.25
C LEU A 339 20.02 -7.77 -21.85
N GLY A 340 19.16 -7.27 -20.97
CA GLY A 340 19.53 -7.00 -19.57
C GLY A 340 19.82 -8.26 -18.76
N ARG A 341 19.32 -9.43 -19.15
CA ARG A 341 19.73 -10.72 -18.54
C ARG A 341 21.10 -11.16 -19.04
N MET A 342 21.35 -11.08 -20.34
CA MET A 342 22.65 -11.45 -20.90
C MET A 342 23.80 -10.60 -20.36
N ALA A 343 23.58 -9.28 -20.17
CA ALA A 343 24.56 -8.37 -19.58
C ALA A 343 24.87 -8.63 -18.08
N ARG A 344 24.11 -9.47 -17.39
CA ARG A 344 24.38 -9.85 -15.99
C ARG A 344 25.08 -11.20 -15.86
N TRP A 345 25.28 -11.91 -16.97
CA TRP A 345 25.90 -13.24 -17.00
C TRP A 345 27.25 -13.23 -17.74
N GLY A 346 27.69 -12.09 -18.27
CA GLY A 346 29.02 -11.79 -18.79
C GLY A 346 29.73 -10.80 -17.86
#